data_360571042edc2d26d236418c88e634ac
#
_entry.id   360571042edc2d26d236418c88e634ac
#
_cell.length_a   1.000
_cell.length_b   1.000
_cell.length_c   1.000
_cell.angle_alpha   90.00
_cell.angle_beta   90.00
_cell.angle_gamma   90.00
#
_symmetry.space_group_name_H-M   'P 1'
#
loop_
_entity.id
_entity.type
_entity.pdbx_description
1 polymer ?
#
loop_
_entity_poly.entity_id
_entity_poly.type
_entity_poly.pdbx_seq_one_letter_code
_entity_poly.pdbx_strand_id
1 'polypeptide(L)'
;MNTIQTYTDDAVRLLQSLIRIPSVSRDEGRAADLLEQVIRDYGLSPRRICHNILVDERSDDDSRPVMLLNAHIDTVKPVSSWTRDPFTPTLADDRLYGLGSNDCGGGLVSLLQVYRYFKTHECPYQLVYLASAEEEVSGANGFSLALPQLPKIDVAIVGEPTGMQPAIAEKGLMVLDVTAHGQSGHAARQEGVNAIYEALDDLNWLRRYRFERVSPLLGPTLMNVTVIHAGTQHNVVPDRCEMTVDVRTNELYTNDEVLAFIQSQLHSEVKARSTRLQPSRIDPAHPLVRRCVELGMTPFGSPTLSDQALMPFPSMKLGPGQSSRSHSADEYILVSEIAHAIEVYIRMFEKS
;
A
#
# COMPACT_ATOMS: atom_id res chain seq x y z
N MET A 1 34.30 11.79 5.51
CA MET A 1 33.14 10.97 5.90
C MET A 1 32.74 10.14 4.70
N ASN A 2 32.33 8.89 4.90
CA ASN A 2 31.80 8.08 3.80
C ASN A 2 30.50 8.73 3.30
N THR A 3 30.35 8.92 2.00
CA THR A 3 29.21 9.61 1.39
C THR A 3 27.86 8.99 1.83
N ILE A 4 27.77 7.65 1.93
CA ILE A 4 26.56 6.93 2.40
C ILE A 4 26.22 7.30 3.84
N GLN A 5 27.22 7.45 4.73
CA GLN A 5 26.98 7.83 6.13
C GLN A 5 26.28 9.19 6.24
N THR A 6 26.67 10.17 5.44
CA THR A 6 26.03 11.49 5.43
C THR A 6 24.55 11.41 5.05
N TYR A 7 24.21 10.65 4.01
CA TYR A 7 22.82 10.43 3.59
C TYR A 7 22.02 9.65 4.65
N THR A 8 22.65 8.68 5.31
CA THR A 8 22.02 7.93 6.43
C THR A 8 21.71 8.86 7.60
N ASP A 9 22.66 9.70 8.01
CA ASP A 9 22.47 10.65 9.12
C ASP A 9 21.35 11.65 8.81
N ASP A 10 21.28 12.14 7.57
CA ASP A 10 20.22 13.04 7.10
C ASP A 10 18.85 12.32 7.10
N ALA A 11 18.78 11.08 6.63
CA ALA A 11 17.58 10.26 6.66
C ALA A 11 17.06 10.05 8.07
N VAL A 12 17.93 9.67 9.01
CA VAL A 12 17.56 9.44 10.42
C VAL A 12 17.09 10.73 11.09
N ARG A 13 17.75 11.85 10.85
CA ARG A 13 17.31 13.17 11.40
C ARG A 13 15.94 13.57 10.86
N LEU A 14 15.70 13.40 9.56
CA LEU A 14 14.40 13.69 8.96
C LEU A 14 13.32 12.77 9.55
N LEU A 15 13.57 11.48 9.65
CA LEU A 15 12.62 10.50 10.20
C LEU A 15 12.29 10.84 11.66
N GLN A 16 13.28 11.16 12.50
CA GLN A 16 13.04 11.63 13.86
C GLN A 16 12.16 12.87 13.92
N SER A 17 12.31 13.79 12.96
CA SER A 17 11.51 15.01 12.89
C SER A 17 10.07 14.73 12.46
N LEU A 18 9.87 13.79 11.52
CA LEU A 18 8.54 13.34 11.08
C LEU A 18 7.80 12.62 12.21
N ILE A 19 8.44 11.70 12.94
CA ILE A 19 7.84 10.98 14.08
C ILE A 19 7.26 11.95 15.13
N ARG A 20 7.91 13.11 15.37
CA ARG A 20 7.41 14.12 16.33
C ARG A 20 6.10 14.78 15.90
N ILE A 21 5.70 14.61 14.67
CA ILE A 21 4.49 15.22 14.11
C ILE A 21 3.46 14.14 13.88
N PRO A 22 2.37 14.06 14.67
CA PRO A 22 1.28 13.17 14.35
C PRO A 22 0.80 13.39 12.92
N SER A 23 0.78 12.32 12.11
CA SER A 23 0.42 12.33 10.70
C SER A 23 -0.56 11.20 10.35
N VAL A 24 -1.56 10.99 11.22
CA VAL A 24 -2.62 10.01 10.95
C VAL A 24 -3.31 10.38 9.64
N SER A 25 -3.65 9.35 8.84
CA SER A 25 -4.30 9.53 7.52
C SER A 25 -5.39 10.60 7.55
N ARG A 26 -5.33 11.53 6.61
CA ARG A 26 -6.13 12.76 6.45
C ARG A 26 -5.72 13.95 7.35
N ASP A 27 -4.72 13.79 8.22
CA ASP A 27 -4.17 14.86 9.09
C ASP A 27 -2.65 15.01 8.90
N GLU A 28 -2.15 14.77 7.68
CA GLU A 28 -0.72 14.79 7.34
C GLU A 28 -0.16 16.20 7.08
N GLY A 29 -1.01 17.22 7.11
CA GLY A 29 -0.64 18.59 6.68
C GLY A 29 0.68 19.09 7.25
N ARG A 30 0.88 18.95 8.57
CA ARG A 30 2.09 19.40 9.27
C ARG A 30 3.34 18.58 8.92
N ALA A 31 3.18 17.26 8.72
CA ALA A 31 4.27 16.39 8.30
C ALA A 31 4.69 16.72 6.87
N ALA A 32 3.72 16.96 6.00
CA ALA A 32 3.97 17.40 4.63
C ALA A 32 4.63 18.79 4.57
N ASP A 33 4.25 19.75 5.44
CA ASP A 33 4.90 21.08 5.53
C ASP A 33 6.38 20.93 5.90
N LEU A 34 6.70 20.09 6.91
CA LEU A 34 8.07 19.80 7.29
C LEU A 34 8.85 19.16 6.14
N LEU A 35 8.29 18.13 5.51
CA LEU A 35 8.95 17.41 4.43
C LEU A 35 9.21 18.32 3.23
N GLU A 36 8.23 19.15 2.85
CA GLU A 36 8.37 20.14 1.79
C GLU A 36 9.50 21.13 2.07
N GLN A 37 9.60 21.63 3.32
CA GLN A 37 10.67 22.54 3.72
C GLN A 37 12.05 21.85 3.64
N VAL A 38 12.18 20.64 4.18
CA VAL A 38 13.45 19.89 4.15
C VAL A 38 13.88 19.60 2.71
N ILE A 39 12.95 19.26 1.83
CA ILE A 39 13.24 19.05 0.40
C ILE A 39 13.78 20.33 -0.24
N ARG A 40 13.21 21.51 0.09
CA ARG A 40 13.73 22.81 -0.35
C ARG A 40 15.13 23.12 0.20
N ASP A 41 15.35 22.80 1.48
CA ASP A 41 16.66 22.99 2.13
C ASP A 41 17.76 22.11 1.48
N TYR A 42 17.36 20.98 0.87
CA TYR A 42 18.25 20.16 0.04
C TYR A 42 18.47 20.72 -1.37
N GLY A 43 17.91 21.90 -1.70
CA GLY A 43 18.05 22.55 -3.00
C GLY A 43 17.18 21.91 -4.09
N LEU A 44 16.15 21.16 -3.73
CA LEU A 44 15.19 20.56 -4.64
C LEU A 44 13.92 21.41 -4.74
N SER A 45 13.12 21.19 -5.79
CA SER A 45 11.92 21.96 -6.12
C SER A 45 10.65 21.14 -5.90
N PRO A 46 10.15 21.00 -4.65
CA PRO A 46 8.93 20.25 -4.37
C PRO A 46 7.69 20.97 -4.89
N ARG A 47 6.72 20.22 -5.35
CA ARG A 47 5.37 20.65 -5.69
C ARG A 47 4.35 19.99 -4.75
N ARG A 48 3.55 20.81 -4.08
CA ARG A 48 2.49 20.33 -3.19
C ARG A 48 1.23 19.96 -3.96
N ILE A 49 0.64 18.79 -3.67
CA ILE A 49 -0.64 18.33 -4.21
C ILE A 49 -1.49 17.86 -3.02
N CYS A 50 -2.31 18.73 -2.44
CA CYS A 50 -2.93 18.54 -1.13
C CYS A 50 -1.85 18.25 -0.06
N HIS A 51 -1.81 17.03 0.50
CA HIS A 51 -0.74 16.62 1.42
C HIS A 51 0.37 15.79 0.75
N ASN A 52 0.24 15.47 -0.53
CA ASN A 52 1.31 14.78 -1.30
C ASN A 52 2.42 15.77 -1.68
N ILE A 53 3.67 15.30 -1.67
CA ILE A 53 4.83 16.09 -2.10
C ILE A 53 5.47 15.41 -3.30
N LEU A 54 5.46 16.08 -4.42
CA LEU A 54 6.07 15.62 -5.67
C LEU A 54 7.37 16.39 -5.94
N VAL A 55 8.45 15.67 -6.26
CA VAL A 55 9.69 16.25 -6.80
C VAL A 55 9.92 15.65 -8.18
N ASP A 56 9.81 16.50 -9.19
CA ASP A 56 10.01 16.16 -10.60
C ASP A 56 10.91 17.23 -11.24
N GLU A 57 12.19 16.93 -11.34
CA GLU A 57 13.19 17.83 -11.96
C GLU A 57 13.82 17.15 -13.19
N ARG A 58 13.02 16.38 -13.92
CA ARG A 58 13.44 15.71 -15.17
C ARG A 58 13.67 16.73 -16.29
N SER A 59 14.41 16.29 -17.30
CA SER A 59 14.51 17.00 -18.57
C SER A 59 13.63 16.32 -19.62
N ASP A 60 12.82 17.10 -20.34
CA ASP A 60 11.96 16.60 -21.42
C ASP A 60 12.77 16.09 -22.64
N ASP A 61 14.00 16.57 -22.81
CA ASP A 61 14.91 16.13 -23.89
C ASP A 61 15.64 14.82 -23.57
N ASP A 62 15.47 14.26 -22.37
CA ASP A 62 16.13 13.05 -21.92
C ASP A 62 15.30 11.80 -22.23
N SER A 63 15.87 10.88 -23.01
CA SER A 63 15.19 9.65 -23.45
C SER A 63 15.28 8.49 -22.45
N ARG A 64 15.91 8.68 -21.29
CA ARG A 64 15.98 7.62 -20.26
C ARG A 64 14.56 7.31 -19.72
N PRO A 65 14.30 6.04 -19.37
CA PRO A 65 13.03 5.66 -18.77
C PRO A 65 12.80 6.40 -17.44
N VAL A 66 11.55 6.72 -17.15
CA VAL A 66 11.14 7.45 -15.93
C VAL A 66 10.77 6.47 -14.83
N MET A 67 11.46 6.59 -13.68
CA MET A 67 11.18 5.79 -12.49
C MET A 67 10.57 6.65 -11.38
N LEU A 68 9.42 6.20 -10.87
CA LEU A 68 8.81 6.77 -9.67
C LEU A 68 9.37 6.10 -8.41
N LEU A 69 9.84 6.90 -7.48
CA LEU A 69 10.18 6.52 -6.11
C LEU A 69 9.04 7.02 -5.21
N ASN A 70 8.22 6.12 -4.70
CA ASN A 70 7.04 6.46 -3.91
C ASN A 70 7.14 5.87 -2.50
N ALA A 71 6.69 6.61 -1.50
CA ALA A 71 6.45 6.15 -0.14
C ALA A 71 5.42 7.06 0.53
N HIS A 72 4.65 6.55 1.50
CA HIS A 72 3.62 7.36 2.15
C HIS A 72 4.14 8.10 3.39
N ILE A 73 3.46 9.22 3.73
CA ILE A 73 3.79 10.07 4.88
C ILE A 73 2.81 9.90 6.04
N ASP A 74 1.66 9.30 5.77
CA ASP A 74 0.65 9.06 6.79
C ASP A 74 0.96 7.81 7.62
N THR A 75 0.26 7.72 8.75
CA THR A 75 0.34 6.58 9.68
C THR A 75 -1.04 6.15 10.10
N VAL A 76 -1.18 4.91 10.57
CA VAL A 76 -2.34 4.49 11.35
C VAL A 76 -2.41 5.25 12.69
N LYS A 77 -3.54 5.12 13.41
CA LYS A 77 -3.61 5.56 14.81
C LYS A 77 -2.79 4.63 15.70
N PRO A 78 -2.09 5.15 16.72
CA PRO A 78 -1.38 4.29 17.65
C PRO A 78 -2.35 3.37 18.39
N VAL A 79 -1.97 2.08 18.52
CA VAL A 79 -2.75 1.11 19.30
C VAL A 79 -2.54 1.34 20.80
N SER A 80 -3.51 0.93 21.63
CA SER A 80 -3.49 1.19 23.07
C SER A 80 -2.39 0.45 23.85
N SER A 81 -1.73 -0.53 23.24
CA SER A 81 -0.67 -1.33 23.87
C SER A 81 0.74 -0.73 23.74
N TRP A 82 0.89 0.49 23.19
CA TRP A 82 2.16 1.19 23.18
C TRP A 82 2.70 1.38 24.61
N THR A 83 3.96 1.03 24.86
CA THR A 83 4.64 1.24 26.14
C THR A 83 5.49 2.53 26.13
N ARG A 84 5.83 3.02 24.93
CA ARG A 84 6.54 4.28 24.68
C ARG A 84 5.56 5.33 24.17
N ASP A 85 5.93 6.60 24.23
CA ASP A 85 5.19 7.64 23.49
C ASP A 85 5.43 7.45 21.98
N PRO A 86 4.38 7.16 21.17
CA PRO A 86 4.52 6.91 19.75
C PRO A 86 5.07 8.10 18.95
N PHE A 87 4.96 9.32 19.47
CA PHE A 87 5.41 10.57 18.83
C PHE A 87 6.72 11.11 19.39
N THR A 88 7.37 10.38 20.28
CA THR A 88 8.70 10.72 20.81
C THR A 88 9.74 9.76 20.24
N PRO A 89 10.48 10.16 19.17
CA PRO A 89 11.49 9.31 18.56
C PRO A 89 12.57 8.93 19.57
N THR A 90 12.71 7.65 19.83
CA THR A 90 13.67 7.14 20.80
C THR A 90 14.70 6.26 20.09
N LEU A 91 15.94 6.71 20.05
CA LEU A 91 17.06 5.90 19.56
C LEU A 91 17.66 5.12 20.71
N ALA A 92 17.61 3.80 20.65
CA ALA A 92 18.22 2.88 21.60
C ALA A 92 19.02 1.82 20.82
N ASP A 93 20.30 1.84 20.99
CA ASP A 93 21.26 1.09 20.17
C ASP A 93 21.03 1.37 18.68
N ASP A 94 20.68 0.39 17.87
CA ASP A 94 20.40 0.51 16.44
C ASP A 94 18.90 0.76 16.14
N ARG A 95 18.03 0.81 17.15
CA ARG A 95 16.57 0.91 16.98
C ARG A 95 16.09 2.35 17.15
N LEU A 96 15.46 2.87 16.12
CA LEU A 96 14.70 4.11 16.18
C LEU A 96 13.21 3.78 16.34
N TYR A 97 12.71 3.94 17.57
CA TYR A 97 11.31 3.74 17.92
C TYR A 97 10.48 4.97 17.59
N GLY A 98 9.25 4.76 17.14
CA GLY A 98 8.24 5.76 16.86
C GLY A 98 7.22 5.29 15.86
N LEU A 99 6.00 5.78 15.93
CA LEU A 99 4.93 5.45 15.00
C LEU A 99 5.30 5.92 13.58
N GLY A 100 5.12 5.03 12.59
CA GLY A 100 5.51 5.30 11.22
C GLY A 100 7.03 5.26 10.97
N SER A 101 7.84 4.81 11.94
CA SER A 101 9.29 4.66 11.72
C SER A 101 9.60 3.55 10.72
N ASN A 102 8.86 2.43 10.79
CA ASN A 102 8.98 1.27 9.92
C ASN A 102 8.01 1.36 8.74
N ASP A 103 6.77 1.80 8.96
CA ASP A 103 5.68 1.84 7.98
C ASP A 103 5.22 3.28 7.70
N CYS A 104 5.62 3.91 6.58
CA CYS A 104 6.78 3.51 5.79
C CYS A 104 7.88 4.60 5.82
N GLY A 105 8.04 5.27 7.00
CA GLY A 105 9.00 6.39 7.15
C GLY A 105 10.43 6.02 6.79
N GLY A 106 10.88 4.79 7.12
CA GLY A 106 12.20 4.32 6.70
C GLY A 106 12.36 4.30 5.19
N GLY A 107 11.35 3.82 4.46
CA GLY A 107 11.30 3.85 3.00
C GLY A 107 11.27 5.28 2.45
N LEU A 108 10.39 6.12 3.03
CA LEU A 108 10.23 7.52 2.65
C LEU A 108 11.56 8.29 2.66
N VAL A 109 12.26 8.24 3.80
CA VAL A 109 13.52 8.98 3.94
C VAL A 109 14.65 8.36 3.13
N SER A 110 14.71 7.03 2.99
CA SER A 110 15.73 6.34 2.20
C SER A 110 15.61 6.71 0.72
N LEU A 111 14.40 6.64 0.14
CA LEU A 111 14.15 6.98 -1.26
C LEU A 111 14.42 8.46 -1.55
N LEU A 112 14.12 9.37 -0.60
CA LEU A 112 14.46 10.78 -0.74
C LEU A 112 15.98 11.00 -0.82
N GLN A 113 16.77 10.30 0.02
CA GLN A 113 18.22 10.41 -0.03
C GLN A 113 18.81 9.84 -1.32
N VAL A 114 18.23 8.76 -1.83
CA VAL A 114 18.60 8.19 -3.13
C VAL A 114 18.30 9.17 -4.28
N TYR A 115 17.12 9.80 -4.25
CA TYR A 115 16.80 10.86 -5.21
C TYR A 115 17.86 11.99 -5.18
N ARG A 116 18.23 12.47 -3.98
CA ARG A 116 19.29 13.48 -3.79
C ARG A 116 20.64 13.02 -4.33
N TYR A 117 21.05 11.80 -4.06
CA TYR A 117 22.32 11.23 -4.54
C TYR A 117 22.40 11.33 -6.07
N PHE A 118 21.36 10.90 -6.77
CA PHE A 118 21.35 10.88 -8.23
C PHE A 118 21.09 12.24 -8.91
N LYS A 119 20.90 13.32 -8.14
CA LYS A 119 20.98 14.69 -8.71
C LYS A 119 22.37 15.07 -9.17
N THR A 120 23.41 14.46 -8.60
CA THR A 120 24.83 14.75 -8.91
C THR A 120 25.59 13.54 -9.43
N HIS A 121 24.95 12.39 -9.55
CA HIS A 121 25.53 11.14 -10.04
C HIS A 121 24.72 10.59 -11.22
N GLU A 122 25.39 9.83 -12.11
CA GLU A 122 24.70 9.21 -13.24
C GLU A 122 23.70 8.15 -12.80
N CYS A 123 22.50 8.18 -13.39
CA CYS A 123 21.44 7.21 -13.18
C CYS A 123 20.90 6.73 -14.52
N PRO A 124 20.62 5.44 -14.72
CA PRO A 124 20.00 4.92 -15.94
C PRO A 124 18.53 5.34 -16.09
N TYR A 125 17.93 5.95 -15.06
CA TYR A 125 16.55 6.43 -15.03
C TYR A 125 16.49 7.94 -14.80
N GLN A 126 15.44 8.57 -15.30
CA GLN A 126 15.00 9.86 -14.78
C GLN A 126 14.14 9.61 -13.54
N LEU A 127 14.56 10.10 -12.39
CA LEU A 127 13.87 9.85 -11.14
C LEU A 127 12.79 10.90 -10.88
N VAL A 128 11.64 10.43 -10.41
CA VAL A 128 10.56 11.23 -9.84
C VAL A 128 10.35 10.73 -8.41
N TYR A 129 10.25 11.62 -7.42
CA TYR A 129 9.96 11.26 -6.04
C TYR A 129 8.57 11.74 -5.65
N LEU A 130 7.78 10.87 -5.06
CA LEU A 130 6.45 11.18 -4.54
C LEU A 130 6.32 10.67 -3.10
N ALA A 131 6.15 11.60 -2.16
CA ALA A 131 5.64 11.30 -0.84
C ALA A 131 4.12 11.38 -0.88
N SER A 132 3.43 10.27 -0.79
CA SER A 132 1.97 10.17 -0.86
C SER A 132 1.31 10.30 0.51
N ALA A 133 0.07 10.77 0.56
CA ALA A 133 -0.78 10.84 1.74
C ALA A 133 -1.91 9.82 1.65
N GLU A 134 -2.65 9.63 2.75
CA GLU A 134 -3.86 8.79 2.84
C GLU A 134 -3.68 7.33 2.34
N GLU A 135 -2.48 6.78 2.36
CA GLU A 135 -2.22 5.40 1.91
C GLU A 135 -2.95 4.40 2.78
N GLU A 136 -2.82 4.51 4.11
CA GLU A 136 -3.34 3.61 5.14
C GLU A 136 -4.89 3.47 5.15
N VAL A 137 -5.56 4.41 4.49
CA VAL A 137 -7.02 4.41 4.30
C VAL A 137 -7.40 4.34 2.82
N SER A 138 -6.42 4.14 1.94
CA SER A 138 -6.58 4.19 0.49
C SER A 138 -7.43 5.40 0.07
N GLY A 139 -7.08 6.58 0.58
CA GLY A 139 -7.88 7.79 0.46
C GLY A 139 -7.88 8.40 -0.94
N ALA A 140 -8.84 9.28 -1.20
CA ALA A 140 -8.99 9.93 -2.51
C ALA A 140 -7.97 11.06 -2.73
N ASN A 141 -7.46 11.68 -1.63
CA ASN A 141 -6.53 12.81 -1.71
C ASN A 141 -5.06 12.38 -1.67
N GLY A 142 -4.78 11.06 -1.58
CA GLY A 142 -3.45 10.47 -1.62
C GLY A 142 -2.94 10.26 -3.06
N PHE A 143 -2.39 9.07 -3.32
CA PHE A 143 -1.84 8.70 -4.62
C PHE A 143 -2.83 8.91 -5.77
N SER A 144 -4.13 8.61 -5.57
CA SER A 144 -5.17 8.83 -6.60
C SER A 144 -5.26 10.28 -7.08
N LEU A 145 -5.06 11.26 -6.19
CA LEU A 145 -5.05 12.68 -6.53
C LEU A 145 -3.75 13.09 -7.22
N ALA A 146 -2.63 12.49 -6.83
CA ALA A 146 -1.32 12.79 -7.40
C ALA A 146 -1.12 12.16 -8.79
N LEU A 147 -1.66 10.96 -9.04
CA LEU A 147 -1.46 10.19 -10.27
C LEU A 147 -1.67 10.97 -11.57
N PRO A 148 -2.76 11.74 -11.77
CA PRO A 148 -2.97 12.50 -13.03
C PRO A 148 -2.00 13.68 -13.20
N GLN A 149 -1.22 14.00 -12.17
CA GLN A 149 -0.22 15.07 -12.19
C GLN A 149 1.22 14.54 -12.33
N LEU A 150 1.38 13.22 -12.33
CA LEU A 150 2.66 12.58 -12.61
C LEU A 150 2.96 12.63 -14.12
N PRO A 151 4.24 12.65 -14.51
CA PRO A 151 4.63 12.38 -15.88
C PRO A 151 4.27 10.95 -16.28
N LYS A 152 4.51 10.60 -17.55
CA LYS A 152 4.47 9.19 -17.94
C LYS A 152 5.55 8.43 -17.17
N ILE A 153 5.13 7.48 -16.34
CA ILE A 153 6.01 6.62 -15.56
C ILE A 153 6.19 5.29 -16.30
N ASP A 154 7.43 4.82 -16.41
CA ASP A 154 7.75 3.52 -17.00
C ASP A 154 7.83 2.40 -15.95
N VAL A 155 8.28 2.72 -14.73
CA VAL A 155 8.36 1.77 -13.61
C VAL A 155 8.35 2.50 -12.28
N ALA A 156 7.89 1.84 -11.20
CA ALA A 156 7.92 2.41 -9.85
C ALA A 156 8.52 1.46 -8.80
N ILE A 157 9.13 2.07 -7.79
CA ILE A 157 9.47 1.44 -6.51
C ILE A 157 8.62 2.11 -5.42
N VAL A 158 7.98 1.28 -4.60
CA VAL A 158 7.22 1.72 -3.41
C VAL A 158 7.99 1.30 -2.17
N GLY A 159 8.29 2.28 -1.30
CA GLY A 159 9.21 2.16 -0.16
C GLY A 159 8.66 1.44 1.06
N GLU A 160 7.76 0.48 0.86
CA GLU A 160 7.14 -0.34 1.90
C GLU A 160 8.14 -1.27 2.61
N PRO A 161 7.90 -1.65 3.89
CA PRO A 161 8.82 -2.49 4.66
C PRO A 161 8.82 -3.93 4.17
N THR A 162 9.79 -4.29 3.33
CA THR A 162 9.96 -5.62 2.73
C THR A 162 11.25 -6.32 3.15
N GLY A 163 12.02 -5.74 4.07
CA GLY A 163 13.35 -6.22 4.40
C GLY A 163 14.33 -6.17 3.23
N MET A 164 14.15 -5.20 2.34
CA MET A 164 14.91 -5.06 1.09
C MET A 164 14.83 -6.30 0.18
N GLN A 165 13.72 -7.04 0.22
CA GLN A 165 13.40 -8.06 -0.78
C GLN A 165 12.32 -7.53 -1.73
N PRO A 166 12.45 -7.70 -3.06
CA PRO A 166 11.50 -7.14 -4.00
C PRO A 166 10.17 -7.90 -3.99
N ALA A 167 9.09 -7.26 -3.53
CA ALA A 167 7.75 -7.78 -3.71
C ALA A 167 7.25 -7.41 -5.11
N ILE A 168 7.25 -8.39 -6.00
CA ILE A 168 6.99 -8.22 -7.44
C ILE A 168 5.52 -8.44 -7.84
N ALA A 169 4.69 -8.77 -6.88
CA ALA A 169 3.24 -8.87 -7.02
C ALA A 169 2.55 -8.58 -5.68
N GLU A 170 1.35 -8.04 -5.74
CA GLU A 170 0.53 -7.68 -4.58
C GLU A 170 -0.94 -8.02 -4.84
N LYS A 171 -1.66 -8.50 -3.80
CA LYS A 171 -3.10 -8.76 -3.91
C LYS A 171 -3.89 -7.47 -3.99
N GLY A 172 -4.91 -7.46 -4.89
CA GLY A 172 -5.94 -6.44 -4.89
C GLY A 172 -6.92 -6.60 -3.72
N LEU A 173 -7.71 -5.57 -3.51
CA LEU A 173 -8.78 -5.54 -2.51
C LEU A 173 -10.08 -5.05 -3.11
N MET A 174 -11.14 -5.81 -2.86
CA MET A 174 -12.51 -5.40 -3.14
C MET A 174 -13.40 -5.81 -1.98
N VAL A 175 -14.23 -4.90 -1.51
CA VAL A 175 -15.25 -5.18 -0.50
C VAL A 175 -16.62 -5.17 -1.18
N LEU A 176 -17.36 -6.26 -1.04
CA LEU A 176 -18.70 -6.40 -1.60
C LEU A 176 -19.74 -6.29 -0.50
N ASP A 177 -20.78 -5.51 -0.75
CA ASP A 177 -22.05 -5.55 -0.01
C ASP A 177 -23.00 -6.45 -0.80
N VAL A 178 -23.43 -7.56 -0.17
CA VAL A 178 -24.30 -8.58 -0.76
C VAL A 178 -25.60 -8.60 0.00
N THR A 179 -26.74 -8.47 -0.69
CA THR A 179 -28.06 -8.39 -0.06
C THR A 179 -29.01 -9.42 -0.65
N ALA A 180 -29.39 -10.39 0.16
CA ALA A 180 -30.52 -11.27 -0.15
C ALA A 180 -31.83 -10.60 0.28
N HIS A 181 -32.81 -10.61 -0.63
CA HIS A 181 -34.13 -10.04 -0.42
C HIS A 181 -35.14 -11.13 -0.13
N GLY A 182 -36.06 -10.85 0.77
CA GLY A 182 -37.21 -11.67 1.12
C GLY A 182 -38.48 -10.83 1.21
N GLN A 183 -39.42 -11.31 1.97
CA GLN A 183 -40.72 -10.64 2.27
C GLN A 183 -41.08 -10.87 3.72
N SER A 184 -41.30 -9.79 4.47
CA SER A 184 -41.73 -9.87 5.86
C SER A 184 -43.07 -10.58 5.99
N GLY A 185 -43.23 -11.33 7.08
CA GLY A 185 -44.44 -12.05 7.42
C GLY A 185 -44.44 -12.52 8.88
N HIS A 186 -45.55 -13.04 9.35
CA HIS A 186 -45.65 -13.56 10.71
C HIS A 186 -45.12 -15.00 10.77
N ALA A 187 -44.04 -15.24 11.51
CA ALA A 187 -43.35 -16.53 11.55
C ALA A 187 -44.30 -17.72 11.90
N ALA A 188 -45.26 -17.53 12.76
CA ALA A 188 -46.22 -18.57 13.14
C ALA A 188 -47.27 -18.91 12.05
N ARG A 189 -47.38 -18.08 10.99
CA ARG A 189 -48.37 -18.27 9.91
C ARG A 189 -47.78 -18.81 8.64
N GLN A 190 -46.45 -19.05 8.59
CA GLN A 190 -45.72 -19.42 7.40
C GLN A 190 -45.88 -18.43 6.22
N GLU A 191 -46.08 -17.14 6.55
CA GLU A 191 -46.21 -16.04 5.59
C GLU A 191 -44.85 -15.41 5.33
N GLY A 192 -44.68 -14.90 4.09
CA GLY A 192 -43.46 -14.19 3.69
C GLY A 192 -42.40 -15.09 3.05
N VAL A 193 -41.28 -14.49 2.72
CA VAL A 193 -40.07 -15.15 2.18
C VAL A 193 -38.88 -14.81 3.07
N ASN A 194 -38.26 -15.80 3.66
CA ASN A 194 -37.20 -15.59 4.64
C ASN A 194 -35.86 -15.28 3.94
N ALA A 195 -35.42 -14.03 4.02
CA ALA A 195 -34.16 -13.58 3.40
C ALA A 195 -32.91 -14.33 3.92
N ILE A 196 -32.93 -14.88 5.14
CA ILE A 196 -31.84 -15.73 5.64
C ILE A 196 -31.76 -17.02 4.83
N TYR A 197 -32.90 -17.62 4.49
CA TYR A 197 -32.93 -18.85 3.71
C TYR A 197 -32.52 -18.59 2.25
N GLU A 198 -32.95 -17.46 1.68
CA GLU A 198 -32.52 -17.04 0.35
C GLU A 198 -31.00 -16.82 0.27
N ALA A 199 -30.37 -16.36 1.35
CA ALA A 199 -28.93 -16.15 1.43
C ALA A 199 -28.11 -17.46 1.53
N LEU A 200 -28.69 -18.60 1.91
CA LEU A 200 -27.94 -19.83 2.23
C LEU A 200 -27.18 -20.40 1.03
N ASP A 201 -27.77 -20.40 -0.14
CA ASP A 201 -27.12 -20.93 -1.35
C ASP A 201 -25.95 -20.05 -1.74
N ASP A 202 -26.09 -18.74 -1.68
CA ASP A 202 -25.05 -17.77 -1.96
C ASP A 202 -23.89 -17.87 -0.94
N LEU A 203 -24.20 -18.00 0.37
CA LEU A 203 -23.20 -18.25 1.40
C LEU A 203 -22.44 -19.56 1.17
N ASN A 204 -23.15 -20.63 0.78
CA ASN A 204 -22.52 -21.90 0.47
C ASN A 204 -21.62 -21.80 -0.76
N TRP A 205 -22.04 -21.06 -1.78
CA TRP A 205 -21.22 -20.82 -2.97
C TRP A 205 -19.97 -20.03 -2.61
N LEU A 206 -20.07 -18.87 -1.93
CA LEU A 206 -18.95 -18.05 -1.49
C LEU A 206 -17.93 -18.85 -0.68
N ARG A 207 -18.40 -19.74 0.21
CA ARG A 207 -17.54 -20.60 1.03
C ARG A 207 -16.79 -21.65 0.22
N ARG A 208 -17.42 -22.23 -0.83
CA ARG A 208 -16.89 -23.40 -1.52
C ARG A 208 -16.17 -23.09 -2.81
N TYR A 209 -16.54 -22.03 -3.50
CA TYR A 209 -15.97 -21.69 -4.79
C TYR A 209 -14.47 -21.37 -4.67
N ARG A 210 -13.71 -21.81 -5.66
CA ARG A 210 -12.27 -21.54 -5.79
C ARG A 210 -11.99 -21.11 -7.21
N PHE A 211 -11.35 -19.92 -7.35
CA PHE A 211 -10.95 -19.40 -8.64
C PHE A 211 -9.86 -20.27 -9.27
N GLU A 212 -9.98 -20.52 -10.57
CA GLU A 212 -9.11 -21.45 -11.30
C GLU A 212 -7.68 -20.93 -11.49
N ARG A 213 -7.53 -19.63 -11.78
CA ARG A 213 -6.21 -19.02 -11.98
C ARG A 213 -5.54 -18.80 -10.63
N VAL A 214 -4.61 -19.69 -10.28
CA VAL A 214 -3.83 -19.63 -9.04
C VAL A 214 -2.45 -19.06 -9.34
N SER A 215 -2.11 -17.96 -8.69
CA SER A 215 -0.80 -17.32 -8.85
C SER A 215 0.31 -18.14 -8.19
N PRO A 216 1.46 -18.32 -8.84
CA PRO A 216 2.64 -18.92 -8.20
C PRO A 216 3.23 -18.01 -7.11
N LEU A 217 2.95 -16.71 -7.12
CA LEU A 217 3.46 -15.72 -6.17
C LEU A 217 2.47 -15.42 -5.04
N LEU A 218 1.18 -15.26 -5.37
CA LEU A 218 0.15 -14.80 -4.45
C LEU A 218 -0.85 -15.89 -4.05
N GLY A 219 -0.79 -17.05 -4.67
CA GLY A 219 -1.78 -18.11 -4.46
C GLY A 219 -3.15 -17.78 -5.08
N PRO A 220 -4.24 -18.35 -4.56
CA PRO A 220 -5.58 -18.15 -5.11
C PRO A 220 -6.15 -16.76 -4.78
N THR A 221 -7.12 -16.31 -5.59
CA THR A 221 -8.07 -15.27 -5.20
C THR A 221 -8.92 -15.79 -4.04
N LEU A 222 -9.09 -14.97 -3.00
CA LEU A 222 -9.79 -15.33 -1.77
C LEU A 222 -11.08 -14.53 -1.62
N MET A 223 -12.12 -15.18 -1.08
CA MET A 223 -13.37 -14.54 -0.67
C MET A 223 -13.70 -14.94 0.76
N ASN A 224 -14.00 -13.98 1.62
CA ASN A 224 -14.42 -14.22 2.99
C ASN A 224 -15.65 -13.38 3.32
N VAL A 225 -16.73 -14.04 3.74
CA VAL A 225 -17.87 -13.33 4.36
C VAL A 225 -17.45 -12.97 5.78
N THR A 226 -17.31 -11.67 6.04
CA THR A 226 -16.77 -11.16 7.32
C THR A 226 -17.82 -10.55 8.22
N VAL A 227 -18.97 -10.15 7.66
CA VAL A 227 -20.12 -9.60 8.40
C VAL A 227 -21.40 -10.18 7.82
N ILE A 228 -22.38 -10.46 8.69
CA ILE A 228 -23.74 -10.82 8.29
C ILE A 228 -24.74 -10.23 9.29
N HIS A 229 -25.79 -9.61 8.77
CA HIS A 229 -26.90 -9.06 9.56
C HIS A 229 -28.24 -9.46 8.94
N ALA A 230 -29.17 -9.98 9.76
CA ALA A 230 -30.52 -10.29 9.33
C ALA A 230 -31.48 -10.34 10.52
N GLY A 231 -32.76 -9.99 10.27
CA GLY A 231 -33.84 -10.06 11.24
C GLY A 231 -33.76 -9.03 12.36
N THR A 232 -34.92 -8.76 13.00
CA THR A 232 -35.07 -7.78 14.08
C THR A 232 -35.79 -8.35 15.29
N GLN A 233 -36.71 -9.32 15.09
CA GLN A 233 -37.52 -9.93 16.14
C GLN A 233 -37.74 -11.41 15.83
N HIS A 234 -37.89 -12.24 16.87
CA HIS A 234 -38.04 -13.69 16.73
C HIS A 234 -39.35 -14.13 16.03
N ASN A 235 -40.36 -13.31 15.98
CA ASN A 235 -41.68 -13.62 15.40
C ASN A 235 -41.94 -12.96 14.04
N VAL A 236 -40.95 -12.30 13.46
CA VAL A 236 -41.01 -11.64 12.16
C VAL A 236 -40.06 -12.35 11.18
N VAL A 237 -40.60 -12.80 10.03
CA VAL A 237 -39.79 -13.35 8.95
C VAL A 237 -38.91 -12.21 8.36
N PRO A 238 -37.57 -12.37 8.30
CA PRO A 238 -36.71 -11.32 7.78
C PRO A 238 -36.91 -11.12 6.27
N ASP A 239 -37.04 -9.87 5.86
CA ASP A 239 -37.15 -9.46 4.46
C ASP A 239 -35.80 -9.06 3.85
N ARG A 240 -34.75 -9.02 4.67
CA ARG A 240 -33.40 -8.66 4.23
C ARG A 240 -32.34 -9.40 5.03
N CYS A 241 -31.30 -9.89 4.30
CA CYS A 241 -30.07 -10.44 4.85
C CYS A 241 -28.88 -9.77 4.16
N GLU A 242 -28.10 -9.02 4.90
CA GLU A 242 -26.97 -8.24 4.41
C GLU A 242 -25.65 -8.92 4.81
N MET A 243 -24.76 -9.03 3.85
CA MET A 243 -23.44 -9.65 4.03
C MET A 243 -22.34 -8.71 3.52
N THR A 244 -21.20 -8.68 4.21
CA THR A 244 -19.99 -8.04 3.70
C THR A 244 -18.99 -9.12 3.35
N VAL A 245 -18.44 -9.06 2.12
CA VAL A 245 -17.45 -10.01 1.60
C VAL A 245 -16.15 -9.29 1.31
N ASP A 246 -15.05 -9.68 2.00
CA ASP A 246 -13.68 -9.28 1.67
C ASP A 246 -13.18 -10.17 0.52
N VAL A 247 -12.78 -9.56 -0.59
CA VAL A 247 -12.24 -10.25 -1.77
C VAL A 247 -10.82 -9.80 -2.00
N ARG A 248 -9.88 -10.77 -2.05
CA ARG A 248 -8.46 -10.55 -2.31
C ARG A 248 -8.08 -11.19 -3.64
N THR A 249 -8.05 -10.39 -4.69
CA THR A 249 -7.71 -10.85 -6.04
C THR A 249 -6.20 -11.05 -6.18
N ASN A 250 -5.79 -12.05 -6.96
CA ASN A 250 -4.40 -12.18 -7.38
C ASN A 250 -4.17 -11.47 -8.72
N GLU A 251 -2.93 -11.32 -9.14
CA GLU A 251 -2.51 -10.57 -10.33
C GLU A 251 -2.92 -11.20 -11.67
N LEU A 252 -3.59 -12.36 -11.63
CA LEU A 252 -4.12 -13.03 -12.82
C LEU A 252 -5.57 -12.64 -13.14
N TYR A 253 -6.20 -11.83 -12.26
CA TYR A 253 -7.56 -11.31 -12.43
C TYR A 253 -7.57 -9.81 -12.20
N THR A 254 -8.49 -9.10 -12.85
CA THR A 254 -8.89 -7.76 -12.43
C THR A 254 -10.03 -7.85 -11.41
N ASN A 255 -10.18 -6.82 -10.59
CA ASN A 255 -11.33 -6.71 -9.68
C ASN A 255 -12.67 -6.73 -10.44
N ASP A 256 -12.72 -6.06 -11.60
CA ASP A 256 -13.95 -5.99 -12.41
C ASP A 256 -14.32 -7.36 -13.00
N GLU A 257 -13.34 -8.18 -13.47
CA GLU A 257 -13.59 -9.55 -13.91
C GLU A 257 -14.18 -10.41 -12.78
N VAL A 258 -13.58 -10.32 -11.58
CA VAL A 258 -14.01 -11.07 -10.41
C VAL A 258 -15.40 -10.63 -9.95
N LEU A 259 -15.66 -9.32 -9.92
CA LEU A 259 -16.97 -8.76 -9.57
C LEU A 259 -18.06 -9.26 -10.53
N ALA A 260 -17.86 -9.10 -11.84
CA ALA A 260 -18.81 -9.53 -12.86
C ALA A 260 -19.10 -11.05 -12.76
N PHE A 261 -18.06 -11.84 -12.49
CA PHE A 261 -18.23 -13.27 -12.29
C PHE A 261 -19.06 -13.57 -11.03
N ILE A 262 -18.75 -12.97 -9.87
CA ILE A 262 -19.52 -13.17 -8.63
C ILE A 262 -20.98 -12.76 -8.83
N GLN A 263 -21.24 -11.61 -9.47
CA GLN A 263 -22.59 -11.15 -9.78
C GLN A 263 -23.36 -12.13 -10.66
N SER A 264 -22.69 -12.89 -11.53
CA SER A 264 -23.34 -13.90 -12.39
C SER A 264 -23.67 -15.20 -11.65
N GLN A 265 -23.09 -15.44 -10.48
CA GLN A 265 -23.23 -16.69 -9.73
C GLN A 265 -24.18 -16.57 -8.55
N LEU A 266 -24.33 -15.39 -7.97
CA LEU A 266 -25.19 -15.16 -6.80
C LEU A 266 -26.59 -14.73 -7.22
N HIS A 267 -27.59 -15.17 -6.44
CA HIS A 267 -28.97 -14.73 -6.56
C HIS A 267 -29.21 -13.39 -5.87
N SER A 268 -28.41 -13.10 -4.84
CA SER A 268 -28.45 -11.84 -4.08
C SER A 268 -27.96 -10.67 -4.91
N GLU A 269 -28.41 -9.48 -4.57
CA GLU A 269 -27.86 -8.22 -5.10
C GLU A 269 -26.42 -8.05 -4.63
N VAL A 270 -25.47 -7.85 -5.54
CA VAL A 270 -24.04 -7.67 -5.25
C VAL A 270 -23.57 -6.29 -5.70
N LYS A 271 -23.04 -5.51 -4.77
CA LYS A 271 -22.44 -4.19 -5.03
C LYS A 271 -21.02 -4.13 -4.49
N ALA A 272 -20.06 -3.76 -5.32
CA ALA A 272 -18.73 -3.43 -4.84
C ALA A 272 -18.72 -2.00 -4.28
N ARG A 273 -18.09 -1.82 -3.10
CA ARG A 273 -17.83 -0.45 -2.58
C ARG A 273 -16.87 0.31 -3.48
N SER A 274 -15.88 -0.40 -4.05
CA SER A 274 -14.95 0.09 -5.05
C SER A 274 -14.22 -1.09 -5.70
N THR A 275 -13.86 -0.93 -6.99
CA THR A 275 -13.00 -1.89 -7.70
C THR A 275 -11.60 -1.32 -7.98
N ARG A 276 -11.29 -0.09 -7.53
CA ARG A 276 -10.08 0.65 -7.92
C ARG A 276 -8.76 0.08 -7.38
N LEU A 277 -8.80 -0.68 -6.27
CA LEU A 277 -7.61 -1.25 -5.64
C LEU A 277 -7.25 -2.57 -6.33
N GLN A 278 -6.63 -2.45 -7.51
CA GLN A 278 -6.29 -3.57 -8.36
C GLN A 278 -5.09 -4.36 -7.81
N PRO A 279 -4.98 -5.66 -8.11
CA PRO A 279 -3.72 -6.37 -7.90
C PRO A 279 -2.62 -5.76 -8.78
N SER A 280 -1.40 -5.70 -8.25
CA SER A 280 -0.25 -5.18 -8.98
C SER A 280 0.75 -6.27 -9.32
N ARG A 281 1.56 -6.04 -10.35
CA ARG A 281 2.69 -6.90 -10.67
C ARG A 281 3.74 -6.19 -11.52
N ILE A 282 4.98 -6.70 -11.46
CA ILE A 282 6.04 -6.44 -12.42
C ILE A 282 6.55 -7.77 -12.99
N ASP A 283 6.90 -7.78 -14.28
CA ASP A 283 7.44 -9.00 -14.91
C ASP A 283 8.75 -9.42 -14.21
N PRO A 284 8.90 -10.69 -13.78
CA PRO A 284 10.17 -11.18 -13.25
C PRO A 284 11.37 -11.00 -14.22
N ALA A 285 11.10 -10.91 -15.53
CA ALA A 285 12.11 -10.61 -16.54
C ALA A 285 12.45 -9.11 -16.69
N HIS A 286 11.73 -8.23 -15.99
CA HIS A 286 12.01 -6.79 -16.04
C HIS A 286 13.43 -6.48 -15.58
N PRO A 287 14.18 -5.57 -16.23
CA PRO A 287 15.58 -5.27 -15.88
C PRO A 287 15.78 -4.92 -14.40
N LEU A 288 14.84 -4.18 -13.81
CA LEU A 288 14.87 -3.80 -12.40
C LEU A 288 14.81 -5.03 -11.46
N VAL A 289 13.95 -6.01 -11.77
CA VAL A 289 13.83 -7.25 -10.97
C VAL A 289 15.07 -8.11 -11.14
N ARG A 290 15.60 -8.23 -12.37
CA ARG A 290 16.87 -8.94 -12.63
C ARG A 290 18.02 -8.32 -11.84
N ARG A 291 18.08 -6.99 -11.80
CA ARG A 291 19.10 -6.29 -11.02
C ARG A 291 19.01 -6.59 -9.53
N CYS A 292 17.80 -6.67 -8.96
CA CYS A 292 17.59 -7.13 -7.58
C CYS A 292 18.17 -8.54 -7.37
N VAL A 293 17.87 -9.48 -8.26
CA VAL A 293 18.37 -10.86 -8.17
C VAL A 293 19.90 -10.92 -8.28
N GLU A 294 20.51 -10.15 -9.18
CA GLU A 294 21.97 -10.02 -9.30
C GLU A 294 22.64 -9.50 -8.03
N LEU A 295 21.94 -8.66 -7.28
CA LEU A 295 22.38 -8.16 -5.97
C LEU A 295 22.08 -9.13 -4.81
N GLY A 296 21.56 -10.33 -5.10
CA GLY A 296 21.31 -11.38 -4.12
C GLY A 296 19.93 -11.33 -3.44
N MET A 297 19.00 -10.49 -3.93
CA MET A 297 17.66 -10.41 -3.40
C MET A 297 16.76 -11.52 -3.97
N THR A 298 15.73 -11.90 -3.22
CA THR A 298 14.76 -12.93 -3.59
C THR A 298 13.39 -12.32 -3.86
N PRO A 299 12.90 -12.30 -5.11
CA PRO A 299 11.55 -11.83 -5.43
C PRO A 299 10.46 -12.66 -4.74
N PHE A 300 9.38 -11.99 -4.28
CA PHE A 300 8.23 -12.64 -3.66
C PHE A 300 6.91 -11.93 -3.98
N GLY A 301 5.78 -12.55 -3.60
CA GLY A 301 4.44 -11.96 -3.67
C GLY A 301 3.99 -11.45 -2.30
N SER A 302 3.55 -10.19 -2.21
CA SER A 302 3.08 -9.57 -0.98
C SER A 302 1.56 -9.80 -0.79
N PRO A 303 1.10 -10.25 0.38
CA PRO A 303 -0.32 -10.35 0.68
C PRO A 303 -0.97 -9.01 1.07
N THR A 304 -0.14 -7.99 1.41
CA THR A 304 -0.58 -6.66 1.86
C THR A 304 -0.73 -5.71 0.68
N LEU A 305 -1.67 -4.77 0.80
CA LEU A 305 -1.95 -3.74 -0.19
C LEU A 305 -1.05 -2.52 0.05
N SER A 306 -0.79 -1.74 -0.99
CA SER A 306 -0.11 -0.45 -0.94
C SER A 306 -0.59 0.47 -2.07
N ASP A 307 0.02 1.63 -2.22
CA ASP A 307 -0.22 2.54 -3.36
C ASP A 307 -0.03 1.88 -4.73
N GLN A 308 0.69 0.74 -4.80
CA GLN A 308 0.80 -0.05 -6.04
C GLN A 308 -0.56 -0.44 -6.63
N ALA A 309 -1.58 -0.66 -5.79
CA ALA A 309 -2.93 -1.00 -6.23
C ALA A 309 -3.58 0.08 -7.10
N LEU A 310 -3.04 1.29 -7.09
CA LEU A 310 -3.50 2.46 -7.85
C LEU A 310 -2.61 2.77 -9.05
N MET A 311 -1.50 2.04 -9.24
CA MET A 311 -0.52 2.29 -10.29
C MET A 311 -0.86 1.53 -11.58
N PRO A 312 -1.12 2.23 -12.71
CA PRO A 312 -1.41 1.57 -13.99
C PRO A 312 -0.14 1.16 -14.76
N PHE A 313 1.04 1.20 -14.13
CA PHE A 313 2.35 0.89 -14.69
C PHE A 313 3.09 -0.15 -13.84
N PRO A 314 4.11 -0.83 -14.37
CA PRO A 314 4.90 -1.81 -13.62
C PRO A 314 5.46 -1.23 -12.33
N SER A 315 5.29 -1.94 -11.21
CA SER A 315 5.76 -1.48 -9.91
C SER A 315 6.14 -2.67 -9.01
N MET A 316 7.02 -2.43 -8.05
CA MET A 316 7.35 -3.37 -7.00
C MET A 316 7.51 -2.64 -5.67
N LYS A 317 7.23 -3.34 -4.54
CA LYS A 317 7.65 -2.85 -3.23
C LYS A 317 9.09 -3.23 -2.98
N LEU A 318 9.83 -2.30 -2.44
CA LEU A 318 11.19 -2.53 -1.95
C LEU A 318 11.51 -1.44 -0.94
N GLY A 319 11.75 -1.81 0.31
CA GLY A 319 12.11 -0.83 1.34
C GLY A 319 12.67 -1.48 2.60
N PRO A 320 13.33 -0.66 3.46
CA PRO A 320 13.86 -1.12 4.74
C PRO A 320 12.74 -1.45 5.73
N GLY A 321 13.09 -2.16 6.78
CA GLY A 321 12.15 -2.58 7.80
C GLY A 321 11.43 -3.89 7.46
N GLN A 322 10.53 -4.31 8.34
CA GLN A 322 9.82 -5.59 8.25
C GLN A 322 8.32 -5.36 8.39
N SER A 323 7.51 -5.93 7.50
CA SER A 323 6.05 -5.82 7.54
C SER A 323 5.44 -6.33 8.86
N SER A 324 6.12 -7.23 9.57
CA SER A 324 5.67 -7.72 10.88
C SER A 324 5.76 -6.70 12.01
N ARG A 325 6.43 -5.55 11.79
CA ARG A 325 6.52 -4.44 12.76
C ARG A 325 5.47 -3.36 12.51
N SER A 326 4.81 -3.38 11.34
CA SER A 326 3.76 -2.44 10.98
C SER A 326 2.53 -2.62 11.84
N HIS A 327 1.84 -1.52 12.16
CA HIS A 327 0.58 -1.47 12.92
C HIS A 327 0.67 -2.10 14.33
N SER A 328 1.87 -2.19 14.88
CA SER A 328 2.13 -2.79 16.20
C SER A 328 2.58 -1.74 17.23
N ALA A 329 2.42 -2.08 18.52
CA ALA A 329 2.95 -1.25 19.58
C ALA A 329 4.49 -1.24 19.57
N ASP A 330 5.07 -0.11 19.98
CA ASP A 330 6.53 0.10 20.03
C ASP A 330 7.22 -0.20 18.69
N GLU A 331 6.57 0.20 17.60
CA GLU A 331 7.10 0.14 16.24
C GLU A 331 8.50 0.76 16.18
N TYR A 332 9.40 0.11 15.43
CA TYR A 332 10.77 0.60 15.24
C TYR A 332 11.34 0.18 13.90
N ILE A 333 12.33 0.94 13.44
CA ILE A 333 13.24 0.56 12.36
C ILE A 333 14.68 0.53 12.87
N LEU A 334 15.54 -0.30 12.27
CA LEU A 334 16.97 -0.25 12.55
C LEU A 334 17.64 0.86 11.71
N VAL A 335 18.52 1.64 12.32
CA VAL A 335 19.32 2.63 11.58
C VAL A 335 20.17 1.96 10.51
N SER A 336 20.69 0.77 10.81
CA SER A 336 21.41 -0.06 9.86
C SER A 336 20.56 -0.53 8.66
N GLU A 337 19.22 -0.73 8.85
CA GLU A 337 18.32 -1.04 7.73
C GLU A 337 18.16 0.16 6.78
N ILE A 338 18.10 1.39 7.32
CA ILE A 338 18.07 2.62 6.50
C ILE A 338 19.37 2.79 5.72
N ALA A 339 20.52 2.62 6.39
CA ALA A 339 21.84 2.69 5.74
C ALA A 339 21.98 1.66 4.62
N HIS A 340 21.59 0.42 4.90
CA HIS A 340 21.59 -0.68 3.93
C HIS A 340 20.68 -0.39 2.74
N ALA A 341 19.47 0.13 2.97
CA ALA A 341 18.55 0.47 1.90
C ALA A 341 19.12 1.54 0.96
N ILE A 342 19.68 2.61 1.50
CA ILE A 342 20.33 3.67 0.69
C ILE A 342 21.47 3.06 -0.15
N GLU A 343 22.32 2.22 0.44
CA GLU A 343 23.41 1.56 -0.27
C GLU A 343 22.89 0.66 -1.40
N VAL A 344 21.87 -0.17 -1.10
CA VAL A 344 21.30 -1.10 -2.07
C VAL A 344 20.66 -0.35 -3.23
N TYR A 345 19.86 0.68 -2.98
CA TYR A 345 19.25 1.48 -4.05
C TYR A 345 20.31 2.17 -4.92
N ILE A 346 21.37 2.73 -4.33
CA ILE A 346 22.47 3.33 -5.10
C ILE A 346 23.09 2.27 -6.01
N ARG A 347 23.44 1.10 -5.49
CA ARG A 347 24.01 -0.01 -6.27
C ARG A 347 23.07 -0.56 -7.35
N MET A 348 21.75 -0.48 -7.12
CA MET A 348 20.73 -0.88 -8.12
C MET A 348 20.76 0.05 -9.34
N PHE A 349 20.99 1.34 -9.12
CA PHE A 349 20.88 2.37 -10.15
C PHE A 349 22.24 2.86 -10.65
N GLU A 350 23.35 2.44 -10.07
CA GLU A 350 24.68 2.65 -10.66
C GLU A 350 24.84 1.76 -11.90
N LYS A 351 25.44 2.32 -12.96
CA LYS A 351 25.85 1.54 -14.12
C LYS A 351 26.91 0.52 -13.69
N SER A 352 26.70 -0.74 -14.04
CA SER A 352 27.67 -1.84 -13.88
C SER A 352 28.89 -1.61 -14.77
#